data_d975b6a63b039fe69fcddabd2df3802a
#
_entry.id   d975b6a63b039fe69fcddabd2df3802a
#
_cell.length_a   1.000
_cell.length_b   1.000
_cell.length_c   1.000
_cell.angle_alpha   90.00
_cell.angle_beta   90.00
_cell.angle_gamma   90.00
#
_symmetry.space_group_name_H-M   'P 1'
#
loop_
_entity.id
_entity.type
_entity.pdbx_description
1 polymer ?
#
loop_
_entity_poly.entity_id
_entity_poly.type
_entity_poly.pdbx_seq_one_letter_code
_entity_poly.pdbx_strand_id
1 'polypeptide(L)'
;MKRKISSIFLILAGVSCVAMAAGNKPVSYPDGYRQWQHVKSMIIQQGHPLHGAFGGIHHLYANRAAVAGYAKGTFPDGAVIVFDLLEANEADHAIVEGARKVVGVMHRDAKRWAATGGWGFEGFAGDSATNRVVGGNAATACFECHRPRAADQFVFSRTRP
;
A
#
# COMPACT_ATOMS: atom_id res chain seq x y z
N MET A 1 -72.06 34.86 10.41
CA MET A 1 -71.15 33.94 11.10
C MET A 1 -70.03 33.56 10.15
N LYS A 2 -68.78 34.12 10.33
CA LYS A 2 -67.62 33.86 9.47
C LYS A 2 -66.68 32.93 10.24
N ARG A 3 -66.50 31.69 9.73
CA ARG A 3 -65.59 30.69 10.28
C ARG A 3 -64.18 31.03 9.78
N LYS A 4 -63.25 31.26 10.73
CA LYS A 4 -61.83 31.39 10.46
C LYS A 4 -61.20 29.97 10.41
N ILE A 5 -60.61 29.58 9.27
CA ILE A 5 -59.86 28.35 9.13
C ILE A 5 -58.41 28.71 9.44
N SER A 6 -57.87 28.21 10.57
CA SER A 6 -56.45 28.34 10.92
C SER A 6 -55.68 27.20 10.25
N SER A 7 -54.82 27.55 9.30
CA SER A 7 -53.86 26.61 8.68
C SER A 7 -52.65 26.45 9.60
N ILE A 8 -52.49 25.25 10.13
CA ILE A 8 -51.30 24.87 10.90
C ILE A 8 -50.23 24.42 9.89
N PHE A 9 -49.19 25.22 9.74
CA PHE A 9 -47.97 24.81 8.97
C PHE A 9 -47.10 23.89 9.84
N LEU A 10 -47.05 22.63 9.47
CA LEU A 10 -46.13 21.64 10.08
C LEU A 10 -44.76 21.81 9.41
N ILE A 11 -43.79 22.40 10.14
CA ILE A 11 -42.40 22.51 9.69
C ILE A 11 -41.71 21.17 9.97
N LEU A 12 -41.50 20.38 8.91
CA LEU A 12 -40.65 19.17 8.97
C LEU A 12 -39.20 19.62 9.01
N ALA A 13 -38.55 19.59 10.17
CA ALA A 13 -37.13 19.79 10.30
C ALA A 13 -36.43 18.53 9.78
N GLY A 14 -35.92 18.58 8.55
CA GLY A 14 -35.07 17.53 7.97
C GLY A 14 -33.72 17.51 8.67
N VAL A 15 -33.46 16.48 9.46
CA VAL A 15 -32.12 16.19 10.00
C VAL A 15 -31.27 15.66 8.85
N SER A 16 -30.47 16.52 8.23
CA SER A 16 -29.41 16.12 7.30
C SER A 16 -28.28 15.44 8.08
N CYS A 17 -28.25 14.12 8.08
CA CYS A 17 -27.08 13.36 8.49
C CYS A 17 -25.94 13.65 7.52
N VAL A 18 -25.04 14.57 7.88
CA VAL A 18 -23.75 14.72 7.21
C VAL A 18 -22.93 13.47 7.56
N ALA A 19 -22.90 12.51 6.65
CA ALA A 19 -21.95 11.41 6.72
C ALA A 19 -20.56 12.01 6.61
N MET A 20 -19.85 12.19 7.72
CA MET A 20 -18.44 12.48 7.72
C MET A 20 -17.75 11.31 7.02
N ALA A 21 -17.27 11.54 5.79
CA ALA A 21 -16.36 10.62 5.14
C ALA A 21 -15.18 10.45 6.10
N ALA A 22 -15.04 9.25 6.69
CA ALA A 22 -13.86 8.90 7.47
C ALA A 22 -12.66 9.09 6.56
N GLY A 23 -11.90 10.17 6.76
CA GLY A 23 -10.75 10.52 5.94
C GLY A 23 -9.84 9.30 5.85
N ASN A 24 -9.56 8.84 4.63
CA ASN A 24 -8.74 7.65 4.40
C ASN A 24 -7.36 7.92 5.02
N LYS A 25 -7.12 7.37 6.21
CA LYS A 25 -5.81 7.47 6.87
C LYS A 25 -4.78 6.86 5.91
N PRO A 26 -3.73 7.59 5.52
CA PRO A 26 -2.75 7.09 4.57
C PRO A 26 -2.02 5.86 5.11
N VAL A 27 -1.41 5.08 4.22
CA VAL A 27 -0.54 3.96 4.61
C VAL A 27 0.58 4.50 5.51
N SER A 28 0.82 3.87 6.66
CA SER A 28 1.87 4.30 7.60
C SER A 28 3.23 3.76 7.18
N TYR A 29 4.30 4.48 7.56
CA TYR A 29 5.65 3.92 7.48
C TYR A 29 5.73 2.65 8.35
N PRO A 30 6.37 1.58 7.86
CA PRO A 30 6.40 0.29 8.54
C PRO A 30 7.58 0.23 9.54
N ASP A 31 7.48 0.95 10.65
CA ASP A 31 8.56 0.98 11.65
C ASP A 31 9.05 -0.42 12.02
N GLY A 32 10.36 -0.58 12.11
CA GLY A 32 11.00 -1.84 12.49
C GLY A 32 10.88 -2.98 11.46
N TYR A 33 10.44 -2.72 10.24
CA TYR A 33 10.22 -3.74 9.20
C TYR A 33 11.45 -4.63 8.93
N ARG A 34 12.65 -4.16 9.15
CA ARG A 34 13.89 -4.94 8.96
C ARG A 34 14.04 -6.10 9.96
N GLN A 35 13.24 -6.10 11.03
CA GLN A 35 13.13 -7.21 11.99
C GLN A 35 12.02 -8.21 11.61
N TRP A 36 11.29 -7.96 10.52
CA TRP A 36 10.24 -8.85 10.04
C TRP A 36 10.83 -10.02 9.24
N GLN A 37 9.95 -10.95 8.87
CA GLN A 37 10.34 -12.08 8.02
C GLN A 37 10.83 -11.56 6.66
N HIS A 38 12.08 -11.86 6.31
CA HIS A 38 12.58 -11.67 4.96
C HIS A 38 11.95 -12.70 4.02
N VAL A 39 11.32 -12.24 2.94
CA VAL A 39 10.63 -13.07 1.95
C VAL A 39 11.57 -13.48 0.83
N LYS A 40 12.18 -12.50 0.18
CA LYS A 40 13.17 -12.70 -0.89
C LYS A 40 13.90 -11.39 -1.20
N SER A 41 14.99 -11.53 -1.98
CA SER A 41 15.68 -10.42 -2.61
C SER A 41 15.73 -10.61 -4.13
N MET A 42 15.86 -9.51 -4.86
CA MET A 42 16.07 -9.51 -6.30
C MET A 42 16.93 -8.30 -6.70
N ILE A 43 17.75 -8.46 -7.73
CA ILE A 43 18.48 -7.36 -8.36
C ILE A 43 17.85 -7.10 -9.71
N ILE A 44 17.49 -5.84 -9.96
CA ILE A 44 17.00 -5.38 -11.26
C ILE A 44 18.13 -4.60 -11.92
N GLN A 45 18.74 -5.21 -12.93
CA GLN A 45 19.85 -4.65 -13.68
C GLN A 45 19.39 -3.89 -14.93
N GLN A 46 20.32 -3.14 -15.52
CA GLN A 46 20.10 -2.46 -16.80
C GLN A 46 19.62 -3.44 -17.88
N GLY A 47 18.68 -3.00 -18.71
CA GLY A 47 18.01 -3.84 -19.71
C GLY A 47 16.71 -4.47 -19.24
N HIS A 48 16.46 -4.54 -17.94
CA HIS A 48 15.14 -4.98 -17.44
C HIS A 48 14.10 -3.87 -17.63
N PRO A 49 12.86 -4.17 -18.08
CA PRO A 49 11.80 -3.15 -18.32
C PRO A 49 11.49 -2.25 -17.12
N LEU A 50 11.67 -2.75 -15.91
CA LEU A 50 11.42 -2.00 -14.67
C LEU A 50 12.66 -1.29 -14.13
N HIS A 51 13.81 -1.33 -14.81
CA HIS A 51 15.07 -0.77 -14.29
C HIS A 51 14.96 0.74 -14.01
N GLY A 52 14.30 1.51 -14.90
CA GLY A 52 14.17 2.95 -14.71
C GLY A 52 13.46 3.34 -13.40
N ALA A 53 12.49 2.56 -12.97
CA ALA A 53 11.74 2.81 -11.74
C ALA A 53 12.31 2.09 -10.52
N PHE A 54 12.79 0.85 -10.69
CA PHE A 54 13.12 -0.06 -9.60
C PHE A 54 14.50 -0.72 -9.75
N GLY A 55 15.40 -0.16 -10.58
CA GLY A 55 16.78 -0.64 -10.72
C GLY A 55 17.50 -0.57 -9.39
N GLY A 56 18.25 -1.64 -9.06
CA GLY A 56 18.96 -1.79 -7.80
C GLY A 56 18.69 -3.13 -7.13
N ILE A 57 19.08 -3.25 -5.87
CA ILE A 57 18.78 -4.40 -5.01
C ILE A 57 17.50 -4.09 -4.24
N HIS A 58 16.54 -5.02 -4.23
CA HIS A 58 15.42 -4.91 -3.32
C HIS A 58 15.24 -6.15 -2.45
N HIS A 59 14.86 -5.89 -1.22
CA HIS A 59 14.48 -6.90 -0.24
C HIS A 59 13.00 -6.79 0.07
N LEU A 60 12.31 -7.93 0.15
CA LEU A 60 10.93 -7.98 0.57
C LEU A 60 10.85 -8.49 2.00
N TYR A 61 10.13 -7.73 2.83
CA TYR A 61 9.82 -8.09 4.22
C TYR A 61 8.31 -8.21 4.40
N ALA A 62 7.91 -9.12 5.26
CA ALA A 62 6.51 -9.37 5.58
C ALA A 62 6.30 -9.38 7.09
N ASN A 63 5.28 -8.65 7.56
CA ASN A 63 4.87 -8.75 8.95
C ASN A 63 4.20 -10.11 9.22
N ARG A 64 3.92 -10.42 10.47
CA ARG A 64 3.32 -11.70 10.90
C ARG A 64 2.02 -12.03 10.15
N ALA A 65 1.17 -11.04 9.91
CA ALA A 65 -0.09 -11.22 9.18
C ALA A 65 0.15 -11.55 7.69
N ALA A 66 1.13 -10.88 7.05
CA ALA A 66 1.49 -11.16 5.67
C ALA A 66 2.17 -12.54 5.52
N VAL A 67 3.00 -12.95 6.47
CA VAL A 67 3.57 -14.32 6.51
C VAL A 67 2.47 -15.38 6.55
N ALA A 68 1.46 -15.20 7.39
CA ALA A 68 0.29 -16.08 7.41
C ALA A 68 -0.49 -16.05 6.09
N GLY A 69 -0.55 -14.87 5.44
CA GLY A 69 -1.16 -14.70 4.13
C GLY A 69 -0.45 -15.49 3.03
N TYR A 70 0.87 -15.44 2.98
CA TYR A 70 1.66 -16.26 2.04
C TYR A 70 1.42 -17.75 2.22
N ALA A 71 1.37 -18.22 3.47
CA ALA A 71 1.14 -19.62 3.76
C ALA A 71 -0.26 -20.13 3.36
N LYS A 72 -1.27 -19.25 3.43
CA LYS A 72 -2.68 -19.57 3.12
C LYS A 72 -3.08 -19.25 1.68
N GLY A 73 -2.29 -18.47 0.95
CA GLY A 73 -2.66 -17.92 -0.36
C GLY A 73 -3.69 -16.78 -0.31
N THR A 74 -4.04 -16.30 0.89
CA THR A 74 -4.97 -15.16 1.09
C THR A 74 -4.47 -14.27 2.22
N PHE A 75 -4.41 -12.95 1.96
CA PHE A 75 -3.85 -11.99 2.92
C PHE A 75 -4.96 -11.40 3.80
N PRO A 76 -4.88 -11.55 5.13
CA PRO A 76 -5.82 -10.95 6.06
C PRO A 76 -5.59 -9.43 6.16
N ASP A 77 -6.61 -8.69 6.62
CA ASP A 77 -6.44 -7.29 6.99
C ASP A 77 -5.34 -7.14 8.04
N GLY A 78 -4.57 -6.06 7.91
CA GLY A 78 -3.36 -5.84 8.71
C GLY A 78 -2.09 -6.51 8.14
N ALA A 79 -2.18 -7.30 7.06
CA ALA A 79 -0.98 -7.78 6.38
C ALA A 79 -0.21 -6.61 5.77
N VAL A 80 1.10 -6.56 6.00
CA VAL A 80 1.99 -5.54 5.43
C VAL A 80 3.17 -6.22 4.77
N ILE A 81 3.42 -5.84 3.52
CA ILE A 81 4.57 -6.24 2.73
C ILE A 81 5.39 -5.00 2.42
N VAL A 82 6.68 -5.05 2.66
CA VAL A 82 7.62 -3.96 2.42
C VAL A 82 8.57 -4.32 1.29
N PHE A 83 8.73 -3.39 0.37
CA PHE A 83 9.70 -3.41 -0.71
C PHE A 83 10.80 -2.39 -0.38
N ASP A 84 11.94 -2.85 0.12
CA ASP A 84 13.09 -2.03 0.50
C ASP A 84 14.06 -2.00 -0.68
N LEU A 85 14.09 -0.90 -1.43
CA LEU A 85 14.91 -0.73 -2.64
C LEU A 85 16.13 0.13 -2.33
N LEU A 86 17.30 -0.42 -2.65
CA LEU A 86 18.60 0.21 -2.50
C LEU A 86 19.33 0.27 -3.86
N GLU A 87 20.30 1.13 -3.98
CA GLU A 87 21.26 1.08 -5.08
C GLU A 87 22.02 -0.25 -5.07
N ALA A 88 22.39 -0.71 -6.25
CA ALA A 88 23.25 -1.88 -6.44
C ALA A 88 24.61 -1.38 -6.91
N ASN A 89 25.60 -1.41 -6.05
CA ASN A 89 26.97 -0.96 -6.35
C ASN A 89 27.88 -2.16 -6.61
N GLU A 90 28.58 -2.14 -7.73
CA GLU A 90 29.60 -3.15 -8.02
C GLU A 90 30.91 -2.75 -7.32
N ALA A 91 31.45 -3.64 -6.51
CA ALA A 91 32.73 -3.51 -5.84
C ALA A 91 33.37 -4.88 -5.65
N ASP A 92 34.64 -5.02 -6.00
CA ASP A 92 35.46 -6.22 -5.78
C ASP A 92 34.77 -7.53 -6.26
N HIS A 93 34.19 -7.51 -7.43
CA HIS A 93 33.43 -8.62 -8.03
C HIS A 93 32.17 -9.02 -7.24
N ALA A 94 31.69 -8.14 -6.37
CA ALA A 94 30.44 -8.30 -5.65
C ALA A 94 29.45 -7.19 -6.01
N ILE A 95 28.16 -7.45 -5.78
CA ILE A 95 27.13 -6.42 -5.81
C ILE A 95 26.72 -6.17 -4.36
N VAL A 96 26.96 -4.94 -3.90
CA VAL A 96 26.68 -4.52 -2.53
C VAL A 96 25.57 -3.46 -2.49
N GLU A 97 24.88 -3.36 -1.37
CA GLU A 97 23.86 -2.35 -1.13
C GLU A 97 24.50 -0.95 -1.10
N GLY A 98 23.90 -0.03 -1.84
CA GLY A 98 24.20 1.40 -1.74
C GLY A 98 23.13 2.16 -0.96
N ALA A 99 22.93 3.43 -1.30
CA ALA A 99 21.93 4.28 -0.68
C ALA A 99 20.49 3.74 -0.89
N ARG A 100 19.63 3.88 0.12
CA ARG A 100 18.23 3.52 -0.03
C ARG A 100 17.53 4.49 -0.98
N LYS A 101 16.82 3.95 -1.95
CA LYS A 101 16.03 4.70 -2.93
C LYS A 101 14.61 4.93 -2.43
N VAL A 102 13.93 3.85 -2.00
CA VAL A 102 12.55 3.91 -1.55
C VAL A 102 12.20 2.73 -0.64
N VAL A 103 11.35 2.99 0.34
CA VAL A 103 10.63 1.97 1.10
C VAL A 103 9.20 1.93 0.57
N GLY A 104 8.89 0.96 -0.30
CA GLY A 104 7.55 0.72 -0.80
C GLY A 104 6.74 -0.13 0.18
N VAL A 105 5.48 0.21 0.38
CA VAL A 105 4.61 -0.45 1.36
C VAL A 105 3.29 -0.84 0.70
N MET A 106 2.92 -2.10 0.85
CA MET A 106 1.57 -2.60 0.63
C MET A 106 0.94 -2.96 1.98
N HIS A 107 -0.20 -2.37 2.29
CA HIS A 107 -0.92 -2.64 3.55
C HIS A 107 -2.34 -3.10 3.25
N ARG A 108 -2.71 -4.26 3.75
CA ARG A 108 -4.03 -4.88 3.53
C ARG A 108 -5.07 -4.30 4.50
N ASP A 109 -6.14 -3.74 3.94
CA ASP A 109 -7.39 -3.41 4.61
C ASP A 109 -8.48 -3.40 3.52
N ALA A 110 -9.23 -4.49 3.44
CA ALA A 110 -10.17 -4.74 2.36
C ALA A 110 -11.27 -3.67 2.27
N LYS A 111 -11.67 -3.10 3.40
CA LYS A 111 -12.71 -2.08 3.47
C LYS A 111 -12.17 -0.70 3.10
N ARG A 112 -11.01 -0.33 3.64
CA ARG A 112 -10.40 0.99 3.43
C ARG A 112 -9.95 1.20 1.99
N TRP A 113 -9.34 0.20 1.40
CA TRP A 113 -8.76 0.28 0.05
C TRP A 113 -9.47 -0.60 -0.97
N ALA A 114 -10.80 -0.69 -0.87
CA ALA A 114 -11.63 -1.49 -1.79
C ALA A 114 -11.37 -1.18 -3.28
N ALA A 115 -11.14 0.10 -3.62
CA ALA A 115 -10.86 0.54 -4.98
C ALA A 115 -9.53 0.03 -5.56
N THR A 116 -8.60 -0.40 -4.71
CA THR A 116 -7.29 -0.94 -5.07
C THR A 116 -7.14 -2.41 -4.64
N GLY A 117 -8.22 -3.17 -4.80
CA GLY A 117 -8.24 -4.60 -4.45
C GLY A 117 -8.06 -4.89 -2.96
N GLY A 118 -8.30 -3.90 -2.10
CA GLY A 118 -8.12 -3.98 -0.65
C GLY A 118 -6.69 -3.73 -0.18
N TRP A 119 -5.81 -3.21 -1.02
CA TRP A 119 -4.45 -2.85 -0.67
C TRP A 119 -4.21 -1.35 -0.75
N GLY A 120 -3.72 -0.78 0.33
CA GLY A 120 -3.11 0.55 0.34
C GLY A 120 -1.67 0.47 -0.13
N PHE A 121 -1.24 1.46 -0.91
CA PHE A 121 0.11 1.57 -1.42
C PHE A 121 0.72 2.89 -1.01
N GLU A 122 1.99 2.88 -0.64
CA GLU A 122 2.78 4.09 -0.40
C GLU A 122 4.25 3.82 -0.70
N GLY A 123 5.00 4.88 -0.96
CA GLY A 123 6.45 4.88 -1.05
C GLY A 123 7.02 5.99 -0.16
N PHE A 124 8.13 5.69 0.50
CA PHE A 124 8.86 6.66 1.33
C PHE A 124 10.28 6.80 0.77
N ALA A 125 10.66 8.03 0.42
CA ALA A 125 11.95 8.29 -0.24
C ALA A 125 13.13 8.10 0.71
N GLY A 126 14.13 7.40 0.25
CA GLY A 126 15.35 7.16 1.00
C GLY A 126 15.09 6.57 2.38
N ASP A 127 15.73 7.11 3.40
CA ASP A 127 15.55 6.72 4.80
C ASP A 127 14.45 7.50 5.54
N SER A 128 13.69 8.34 4.83
CA SER A 128 12.67 9.18 5.44
C SER A 128 11.39 8.40 5.75
N ALA A 129 10.92 8.44 6.98
CA ALA A 129 9.61 7.89 7.37
C ALA A 129 8.42 8.79 7.00
N THR A 130 8.68 10.01 6.49
CA THR A 130 7.64 11.03 6.26
C THR A 130 7.58 11.54 4.81
N ASN A 131 8.69 11.45 4.05
CA ASN A 131 8.74 11.90 2.67
C ASN A 131 8.03 10.90 1.74
N ARG A 132 6.74 11.11 1.52
CA ARG A 132 5.85 10.26 0.71
C ARG A 132 6.01 10.59 -0.77
N VAL A 133 6.16 9.55 -1.60
CA VAL A 133 6.35 9.71 -3.06
C VAL A 133 5.17 9.18 -3.88
N VAL A 134 4.18 8.52 -3.26
CA VAL A 134 2.97 8.03 -3.93
C VAL A 134 1.75 8.89 -3.58
N GLY A 135 1.47 9.09 -2.30
CA GLY A 135 0.36 9.93 -1.85
C GLY A 135 -0.99 9.50 -2.44
N GLY A 136 -1.71 10.45 -3.04
CA GLY A 136 -3.02 10.21 -3.66
C GLY A 136 -3.00 9.40 -4.97
N ASN A 137 -1.82 9.11 -5.52
CA ASN A 137 -1.67 8.47 -6.84
C ASN A 137 -1.56 6.93 -6.77
N ALA A 138 -1.88 6.32 -5.63
CA ALA A 138 -1.72 4.86 -5.41
C ALA A 138 -2.41 3.99 -6.48
N ALA A 139 -3.56 4.42 -7.01
CA ALA A 139 -4.29 3.69 -8.04
C ALA A 139 -3.48 3.59 -9.35
N THR A 140 -2.90 4.69 -9.82
CA THR A 140 -2.15 4.76 -11.08
C THR A 140 -0.68 4.41 -10.93
N ALA A 141 -0.04 4.85 -9.84
CA ALA A 141 1.39 4.64 -9.64
C ALA A 141 1.74 3.20 -9.22
N CYS A 142 0.82 2.49 -8.55
CA CYS A 142 1.08 1.17 -7.99
C CYS A 142 0.05 0.13 -8.45
N PHE A 143 -1.24 0.37 -8.19
CA PHE A 143 -2.26 -0.65 -8.36
C PHE A 143 -2.44 -1.08 -9.82
N GLU A 144 -2.30 -0.19 -10.81
CA GLU A 144 -2.38 -0.56 -12.22
C GLU A 144 -1.39 -1.69 -12.58
N CYS A 145 -0.16 -1.64 -12.04
CA CYS A 145 0.84 -2.68 -12.22
C CYS A 145 0.47 -3.97 -11.45
N HIS A 146 -0.12 -3.85 -10.26
CA HIS A 146 -0.51 -4.98 -9.42
C HIS A 146 -1.81 -5.65 -9.86
N ARG A 147 -2.71 -4.92 -10.55
CA ARG A 147 -4.04 -5.39 -10.96
C ARG A 147 -4.04 -6.73 -11.72
N PRO A 148 -3.14 -7.02 -12.66
CA PRO A 148 -3.09 -8.31 -13.36
C PRO A 148 -2.79 -9.50 -12.44
N ARG A 149 -2.34 -9.25 -11.21
CA ARG A 149 -2.04 -10.28 -10.20
C ARG A 149 -3.22 -10.57 -9.26
N ALA A 150 -4.45 -10.29 -9.66
CA ALA A 150 -5.65 -10.49 -8.85
C ALA A 150 -5.80 -11.94 -8.33
N ALA A 151 -5.44 -12.93 -9.15
CA ALA A 151 -5.44 -14.34 -8.75
C ALA A 151 -4.45 -14.66 -7.61
N ASP A 152 -3.38 -13.88 -7.48
CA ASP A 152 -2.38 -13.96 -6.41
C ASP A 152 -2.62 -12.87 -5.34
N GLN A 153 -3.86 -12.40 -5.18
CA GLN A 153 -4.21 -11.33 -4.23
C GLN A 153 -3.43 -10.02 -4.49
N PHE A 154 -3.12 -9.71 -5.76
CA PHE A 154 -2.35 -8.53 -6.20
C PHE A 154 -0.89 -8.52 -5.72
N VAL A 155 -0.33 -9.65 -5.30
CA VAL A 155 1.05 -9.79 -4.81
C VAL A 155 1.90 -10.53 -5.82
N PHE A 156 3.08 -9.99 -6.16
CA PHE A 156 4.03 -10.61 -7.09
C PHE A 156 4.91 -11.67 -6.44
N SER A 157 5.17 -11.52 -5.16
CA SER A 157 6.11 -12.37 -4.44
C SER A 157 5.46 -13.63 -3.91
N ARG A 158 6.29 -14.66 -3.74
CA ARG A 158 5.95 -15.90 -3.03
C ARG A 158 7.09 -16.22 -2.07
N THR A 159 6.79 -16.84 -0.94
CA THR A 159 7.82 -17.38 -0.06
C THR A 159 8.60 -18.47 -0.76
N ARG A 160 9.85 -18.65 -0.33
CA ARG A 160 10.60 -19.84 -0.68
C ARG A 160 9.99 -21.08 0.01
N PRO A 161 10.10 -22.26 -0.59
CA PRO A 161 9.74 -23.52 0.06
C PRO A 161 10.54 -23.71 1.35
#